data_1ed9b4c539f1c5a4955e254f3753d279
#
_entry.id   1ed9b4c539f1c5a4955e254f3753d279
#
_cell.length_a   1.000
_cell.length_b   1.000
_cell.length_c   1.000
_cell.angle_alpha   90.00
_cell.angle_beta   90.00
_cell.angle_gamma   90.00
#
_symmetry.space_group_name_H-M   'P 1'
#
loop_
_entity.id
_entity.type
_entity.pdbx_description
1 polymer ?
#
loop_
_entity_poly.entity_id
_entity_poly.type
_entity_poly.pdbx_seq_one_letter_code
_entity_poly.pdbx_strand_id
1 'polypeptide(L)'
;MANAAGLINEGLWRKDRDFQRLPRLVQCTFLQVLSQKDLDTAGVLTLHLELLAKGCDELTTEQLRSDLAVLGERRFVFVDYDTDELLIRSYVRIVSVNSPNAWRSVPKNARLVASEKLRQVASSRVVYESRPDQRYRRVVAE
;
A
#
# COMPACT_ATOMS: atom_id res chain seq x y z
N MET A 1 -6.07 14.56 5.63
CA MET A 1 -7.47 14.13 5.67
C MET A 1 -7.55 12.62 5.52
N ALA A 2 -8.40 12.02 6.31
CA ALA A 2 -8.68 10.59 6.20
C ALA A 2 -9.37 10.29 4.87
N ASN A 3 -8.90 9.29 4.15
CA ASN A 3 -9.55 8.83 2.92
C ASN A 3 -10.81 8.05 3.27
N ALA A 4 -11.95 8.52 2.79
CA ALA A 4 -13.20 7.76 2.88
C ALA A 4 -13.30 6.67 1.80
N ALA A 5 -12.52 6.81 0.74
CA ALA A 5 -12.49 5.87 -0.38
C ALA A 5 -11.12 5.84 -1.03
N GLY A 6 -10.74 4.69 -1.55
CA GLY A 6 -9.53 4.53 -2.36
C GLY A 6 -9.91 4.16 -3.80
N LEU A 7 -9.25 4.78 -4.77
CA LEU A 7 -9.39 4.43 -6.18
C LEU A 7 -8.31 3.42 -6.55
N ILE A 8 -8.72 2.22 -6.93
CA ILE A 8 -7.82 1.14 -7.35
C ILE A 8 -7.79 1.09 -8.87
N ASN A 9 -6.59 1.12 -9.45
CA ASN A 9 -6.42 0.99 -10.88
C ASN A 9 -6.86 -0.42 -11.33
N GLU A 10 -7.69 -0.50 -12.37
CA GLU A 10 -8.15 -1.79 -12.92
C GLU A 10 -7.01 -2.68 -13.41
N GLY A 11 -5.86 -2.10 -13.74
CA GLY A 11 -4.66 -2.83 -14.15
C GLY A 11 -4.18 -3.83 -13.08
N LEU A 12 -4.52 -3.61 -11.81
CA LEU A 12 -4.23 -4.57 -10.76
C LEU A 12 -4.86 -5.94 -11.08
N TRP A 13 -6.08 -5.96 -11.60
CA TRP A 13 -6.79 -7.17 -11.96
C TRP A 13 -6.42 -7.72 -13.33
N ARG A 14 -6.18 -6.85 -14.29
CA ARG A 14 -6.01 -7.23 -15.70
C ARG A 14 -4.57 -7.46 -16.12
N LYS A 15 -3.62 -6.72 -15.54
CA LYS A 15 -2.23 -6.67 -16.00
C LYS A 15 -1.23 -7.20 -14.99
N ASP A 16 -1.55 -7.15 -13.71
CA ASP A 16 -0.63 -7.54 -12.65
C ASP A 16 -0.70 -9.05 -12.39
N ARG A 17 0.20 -9.78 -13.04
CA ARG A 17 0.27 -11.24 -12.90
C ARG A 17 0.62 -11.68 -11.49
N ASP A 18 1.42 -10.93 -10.79
CA ASP A 18 1.79 -11.24 -9.40
C ASP A 18 0.56 -11.16 -8.49
N PHE A 19 -0.27 -10.12 -8.66
CA PHE A 19 -1.53 -9.99 -7.94
C PHE A 19 -2.52 -11.12 -8.32
N GLN A 20 -2.64 -11.44 -9.60
CA GLN A 20 -3.53 -12.49 -10.09
C GLN A 20 -3.19 -13.87 -9.51
N ARG A 21 -1.92 -14.11 -9.20
CA ARG A 21 -1.44 -15.37 -8.62
C ARG A 21 -1.62 -15.48 -7.12
N LEU A 22 -2.02 -14.41 -6.44
CA LEU A 22 -2.31 -14.46 -5.01
C LEU A 22 -3.56 -15.33 -4.74
N PRO A 23 -3.58 -16.09 -3.64
CA PRO A 23 -4.82 -16.71 -3.18
C PRO A 23 -5.92 -15.67 -2.98
N ARG A 24 -7.17 -16.05 -3.26
CA ARG A 24 -8.30 -15.10 -3.23
C ARG A 24 -8.45 -14.39 -1.88
N LEU A 25 -8.31 -15.12 -0.78
CA LEU A 25 -8.42 -14.52 0.56
C LEU A 25 -7.28 -13.51 0.81
N VAL A 26 -6.10 -13.78 0.29
CA VAL A 26 -4.96 -12.85 0.38
C VAL A 26 -5.21 -11.61 -0.47
N GLN A 27 -5.81 -11.75 -1.65
CA GLN A 27 -6.26 -10.60 -2.45
C GLN A 27 -7.26 -9.75 -1.68
N CYS A 28 -8.22 -10.36 -1.00
CA CYS A 28 -9.19 -9.66 -0.16
C CYS A 28 -8.50 -8.87 0.95
N THR A 29 -7.54 -9.46 1.63
CA THR A 29 -6.78 -8.79 2.68
C THR A 29 -6.00 -7.61 2.13
N PHE A 30 -5.38 -7.76 0.96
CA PHE A 30 -4.67 -6.67 0.30
C PHE A 30 -5.60 -5.50 -0.05
N LEU A 31 -6.78 -5.78 -0.58
CA LEU A 31 -7.79 -4.74 -0.86
C LEU A 31 -8.28 -4.07 0.42
N GLN A 32 -8.45 -4.82 1.50
CA GLN A 32 -8.82 -4.26 2.80
C GLN A 32 -7.76 -3.27 3.30
N VAL A 33 -6.49 -3.63 3.19
CA VAL A 33 -5.37 -2.75 3.56
C VAL A 33 -5.36 -1.48 2.70
N LEU A 34 -5.58 -1.61 1.39
CA LEU A 34 -5.64 -0.48 0.45
C LEU A 34 -6.77 0.51 0.74
N SER A 35 -7.82 0.07 1.43
CA SER A 35 -9.00 0.88 1.72
C SER A 35 -8.99 1.51 3.11
N GLN A 36 -7.90 1.39 3.86
CA GLN A 36 -7.84 1.93 5.22
C GLN A 36 -7.75 3.45 5.23
N LYS A 37 -8.48 4.02 6.18
CA LYS A 37 -8.67 5.47 6.35
C LYS A 37 -7.37 6.22 6.67
N ASP A 38 -6.47 5.60 7.43
CA ASP A 38 -5.21 6.22 7.86
C ASP A 38 -4.04 5.96 6.92
N LEU A 39 -4.32 5.31 5.79
CA LEU A 39 -3.33 5.13 4.74
C LEU A 39 -2.95 6.48 4.12
N ASP A 40 -1.69 6.84 4.20
CA ASP A 40 -1.19 8.10 3.66
C ASP A 40 -0.79 7.99 2.18
N THR A 41 -0.39 9.11 1.57
CA THR A 41 -0.02 9.14 0.15
C THR A 41 1.30 8.44 -0.17
N ALA A 42 2.13 8.15 0.83
CA ALA A 42 3.33 7.34 0.66
C ALA A 42 3.04 5.83 0.69
N GLY A 43 1.82 5.45 1.03
CA GLY A 43 1.41 4.06 1.13
C GLY A 43 1.68 3.43 2.50
N VAL A 44 1.79 4.24 3.53
CA VAL A 44 2.06 3.78 4.91
C VAL A 44 0.81 3.93 5.76
N LEU A 45 0.53 2.92 6.55
CA LEU A 45 -0.54 2.95 7.54
C LEU A 45 -0.05 2.38 8.88
N THR A 46 -0.73 2.77 9.95
CA THR A 46 -0.55 2.15 11.26
C THR A 46 -1.29 0.82 11.28
N LEU A 47 -0.59 -0.25 11.62
CA LEU A 47 -1.14 -1.59 11.60
C LEU A 47 -1.82 -1.92 12.94
N HIS A 48 -3.15 -1.96 12.91
CA HIS A 48 -3.97 -2.39 14.04
C HIS A 48 -4.65 -3.71 13.69
N LEU A 49 -3.98 -4.82 13.97
CA LEU A 49 -4.45 -6.17 13.57
C LEU A 49 -5.85 -6.50 14.11
N GLU A 50 -6.11 -6.19 15.38
CA GLU A 50 -7.40 -6.46 15.99
C GLU A 50 -8.53 -5.66 15.35
N LEU A 51 -8.25 -4.39 15.01
CA LEU A 51 -9.21 -3.52 14.36
C LEU A 51 -9.49 -3.99 12.92
N LEU A 52 -8.45 -4.37 12.19
CA LEU A 52 -8.60 -4.91 10.84
C LEU A 52 -9.38 -6.24 10.84
N ALA A 53 -9.12 -7.09 11.81
CA ALA A 53 -9.82 -8.37 11.94
C ALA A 53 -11.33 -8.21 12.16
N LYS A 54 -11.77 -7.11 12.76
CA LYS A 54 -13.21 -6.80 12.94
C LYS A 54 -13.94 -6.50 11.64
N GLY A 55 -13.23 -6.28 10.55
CA GLY A 55 -13.83 -6.03 9.24
C GLY A 55 -14.57 -7.22 8.63
N CYS A 56 -14.35 -8.41 9.17
CA CYS A 56 -15.04 -9.62 8.75
C CYS A 56 -15.22 -10.54 9.96
N ASP A 57 -16.44 -11.03 10.18
CA ASP A 57 -16.77 -11.89 11.34
C ASP A 57 -15.94 -13.18 11.38
N GLU A 58 -15.59 -13.70 10.21
CA GLU A 58 -14.79 -14.93 10.09
C GLU A 58 -13.28 -14.70 10.21
N LEU A 59 -12.83 -13.44 10.13
CA LEU A 59 -11.41 -13.12 10.11
C LEU A 59 -10.84 -13.08 11.53
N THR A 60 -9.77 -13.83 11.75
CA THR A 60 -9.01 -13.80 13.00
C THR A 60 -7.71 -13.04 12.80
N THR A 61 -7.13 -12.55 13.89
CA THR A 61 -5.81 -11.89 13.83
C THR A 61 -4.72 -12.83 13.33
N GLU A 62 -4.83 -14.12 13.64
CA GLU A 62 -3.89 -15.14 13.15
C GLU A 62 -3.97 -15.30 11.63
N GLN A 63 -5.18 -15.38 11.10
CA GLN A 63 -5.40 -15.46 9.66
C GLN A 63 -4.87 -14.18 8.97
N LEU A 64 -5.13 -13.03 9.55
CA LEU A 64 -4.65 -11.75 9.04
C LEU A 64 -3.11 -11.70 9.02
N ARG A 65 -2.45 -12.14 10.09
CA ARG A 65 -0.99 -12.26 10.12
C ARG A 65 -0.46 -13.19 9.04
N SER A 66 -1.12 -14.31 8.83
CA SER A 66 -0.78 -15.27 7.78
C SER A 66 -0.90 -14.66 6.39
N ASP A 67 -1.99 -13.95 6.12
CA ASP A 67 -2.20 -13.26 4.85
C ASP A 67 -1.14 -12.18 4.61
N LEU A 68 -0.82 -11.40 5.65
CA LEU A 68 0.22 -10.38 5.57
C LEU A 68 1.61 -11.00 5.36
N ALA A 69 1.88 -12.17 5.91
CA ALA A 69 3.12 -12.90 5.66
C ALA A 69 3.25 -13.31 4.19
N VAL A 70 2.18 -13.79 3.58
CA VAL A 70 2.16 -14.12 2.13
C VAL A 70 2.39 -12.86 1.30
N LEU A 71 1.69 -11.76 1.63
CA LEU A 71 1.87 -10.48 0.95
C LEU A 71 3.30 -9.95 1.10
N GLY A 72 3.91 -10.16 2.26
CA GLY A 72 5.29 -9.77 2.52
C GLY A 72 6.30 -10.59 1.73
N GLU A 73 6.14 -11.91 1.67
CA GLU A 73 6.98 -12.80 0.86
C GLU A 73 6.93 -12.43 -0.62
N ARG A 74 5.76 -12.09 -1.12
CA ARG A 74 5.55 -11.70 -2.51
C ARG A 74 5.78 -10.22 -2.76
N ARG A 75 6.26 -9.49 -1.75
CA ARG A 75 6.67 -8.09 -1.83
C ARG A 75 5.55 -7.11 -2.19
N PHE A 76 4.33 -7.40 -1.81
CA PHE A 76 3.22 -6.45 -1.93
C PHE A 76 3.21 -5.45 -0.79
N VAL A 77 3.59 -5.91 0.41
CA VAL A 77 3.66 -5.08 1.61
C VAL A 77 4.98 -5.31 2.34
N PHE A 78 5.36 -4.34 3.16
CA PHE A 78 6.44 -4.46 4.13
C PHE A 78 5.87 -4.09 5.50
N VAL A 79 6.03 -4.97 6.48
CA VAL A 79 5.48 -4.78 7.82
C VAL A 79 6.63 -4.67 8.82
N ASP A 80 6.55 -3.68 9.69
CA ASP A 80 7.39 -3.57 10.87
C ASP A 80 6.50 -3.66 12.10
N TYR A 81 6.55 -4.80 12.79
CA TYR A 81 5.76 -5.03 13.99
C TYR A 81 6.30 -4.30 15.22
N ASP A 82 7.55 -3.85 15.21
CA ASP A 82 8.13 -3.07 16.30
C ASP A 82 7.54 -1.64 16.34
N THR A 83 7.23 -1.09 15.18
CA THR A 83 6.62 0.24 15.07
C THR A 83 5.13 0.19 14.71
N ASP A 84 4.59 -1.01 14.50
CA ASP A 84 3.20 -1.21 14.02
C ASP A 84 2.90 -0.41 12.74
N GLU A 85 3.80 -0.48 11.79
CA GLU A 85 3.64 0.18 10.51
C GLU A 85 3.64 -0.83 9.36
N LEU A 86 2.83 -0.54 8.34
CA LEU A 86 2.77 -1.29 7.10
C LEU A 86 2.96 -0.33 5.92
N LEU A 87 3.85 -0.69 5.01
CA LEU A 87 4.08 0.02 3.75
C LEU A 87 3.58 -0.82 2.59
N ILE A 88 2.72 -0.23 1.76
CA ILE A 88 2.28 -0.85 0.51
C ILE A 88 3.26 -0.49 -0.61
N ARG A 89 3.86 -1.51 -1.19
CA ARG A 89 4.75 -1.34 -2.33
C ARG A 89 3.97 -0.80 -3.53
N SER A 90 4.54 0.18 -4.21
CA SER A 90 3.94 0.76 -5.42
C SER A 90 2.54 1.33 -5.23
N TYR A 91 2.23 1.81 -4.00
CA TYR A 91 0.93 2.37 -3.67
C TYR A 91 0.46 3.43 -4.67
N VAL A 92 1.35 4.35 -5.02
CA VAL A 92 1.05 5.45 -5.94
C VAL A 92 0.64 4.95 -7.33
N ARG A 93 1.15 3.79 -7.73
CA ARG A 93 0.81 3.17 -9.02
C ARG A 93 -0.51 2.40 -8.95
N ILE A 94 -0.80 1.75 -7.82
CA ILE A 94 -2.01 0.95 -7.61
C ILE A 94 -3.22 1.85 -7.42
N VAL A 95 -3.05 2.91 -6.65
CA VAL A 95 -4.06 3.93 -6.39
C VAL A 95 -3.78 5.12 -7.31
N SER A 96 -4.76 5.51 -8.11
CA SER A 96 -4.60 6.64 -9.03
C SER A 96 -4.46 7.95 -8.25
N VAL A 97 -3.24 8.43 -8.09
CA VAL A 97 -2.96 9.73 -7.47
C VAL A 97 -2.98 10.79 -8.57
N ASN A 98 -4.08 11.53 -8.67
CA ASN A 98 -4.32 12.47 -9.77
C ASN A 98 -4.05 13.92 -9.43
N SER A 99 -3.91 14.25 -8.15
CA SER A 99 -3.77 15.62 -7.67
C SER A 99 -2.30 16.01 -7.52
N PRO A 100 -1.85 17.19 -8.01
CA PRO A 100 -0.50 17.69 -7.74
C PRO A 100 -0.18 17.82 -6.25
N ASN A 101 -1.17 18.20 -5.44
CA ASN A 101 -1.01 18.32 -4.00
C ASN A 101 -0.81 16.96 -3.33
N ALA A 102 -1.51 15.91 -3.78
CA ALA A 102 -1.29 14.56 -3.30
C ALA A 102 0.13 14.09 -3.61
N TRP A 103 0.64 14.33 -4.82
CA TRP A 103 2.01 14.02 -5.20
C TRP A 103 3.05 14.74 -4.34
N ARG A 104 2.82 16.01 -3.99
CA ARG A 104 3.73 16.78 -3.13
C ARG A 104 3.80 16.23 -1.70
N SER A 105 2.71 15.66 -1.20
CA SER A 105 2.67 15.09 0.14
C SER A 105 3.39 13.75 0.27
N VAL A 106 3.63 13.04 -0.84
CA VAL A 106 4.28 11.71 -0.82
C VAL A 106 5.68 11.75 -0.18
N PRO A 107 6.62 12.65 -0.59
CA PRO A 107 7.93 12.71 0.05
C PRO A 107 7.86 13.11 1.53
N LYS A 108 6.95 14.03 1.86
CA LYS A 108 6.74 14.47 3.24
C LYS A 108 6.29 13.31 4.13
N ASN A 109 5.28 12.56 3.68
CA ASN A 109 4.75 11.43 4.43
C ASN A 109 5.77 10.29 4.55
N ALA A 110 6.56 10.04 3.51
CA ALA A 110 7.62 9.05 3.54
C ALA A 110 8.66 9.34 4.64
N ARG A 111 8.95 10.62 4.90
CA ARG A 111 9.90 11.03 5.94
C ARG A 111 9.33 10.90 7.36
N LEU A 112 8.02 10.87 7.52
CA LEU A 112 7.36 10.76 8.82
C LEU A 112 7.23 9.31 9.31
N VAL A 113 7.64 8.33 8.53
CA VAL A 113 7.60 6.92 8.92
C VAL A 113 8.51 6.68 10.10
N ALA A 114 7.99 6.08 11.17
CA ALA A 114 8.75 5.82 12.40
C ALA A 114 9.76 4.68 12.19
N SER A 115 9.41 3.64 11.43
CA SER A 115 10.31 2.55 11.08
C SER A 115 11.43 3.05 10.15
N GLU A 116 12.66 2.96 10.60
CA GLU A 116 13.82 3.31 9.75
C GLU A 116 13.89 2.43 8.51
N LYS A 117 13.64 1.15 8.67
CA LYS A 117 13.61 0.17 7.58
C LYS A 117 12.58 0.55 6.51
N LEU A 118 11.35 0.82 6.93
CA LEU A 118 10.28 1.22 6.01
C LEU A 118 10.52 2.61 5.43
N ARG A 119 11.06 3.52 6.22
CA ARG A 119 11.39 4.87 5.76
C ARG A 119 12.41 4.87 4.63
N GLN A 120 13.43 4.02 4.73
CA GLN A 120 14.42 3.86 3.67
C GLN A 120 13.79 3.34 2.38
N VAL A 121 12.94 2.32 2.48
CA VAL A 121 12.22 1.76 1.32
C VAL A 121 11.28 2.79 0.71
N ALA A 122 10.49 3.48 1.52
CA ALA A 122 9.55 4.49 1.06
C ALA A 122 10.28 5.67 0.37
N SER A 123 11.35 6.17 0.97
CA SER A 123 12.11 7.31 0.44
C SER A 123 12.80 6.98 -0.89
N SER A 124 13.40 5.80 -1.02
CA SER A 124 14.03 5.38 -2.28
C SER A 124 13.02 5.25 -3.41
N ARG A 125 11.81 4.79 -3.11
CA ARG A 125 10.73 4.68 -4.11
C ARG A 125 10.15 6.01 -4.51
N VAL A 126 9.99 6.92 -3.56
CA VAL A 126 9.51 8.28 -3.83
C VAL A 126 10.44 8.99 -4.80
N VAL A 127 11.76 8.87 -4.61
CA VAL A 127 12.75 9.44 -5.52
C VAL A 127 12.63 8.84 -6.92
N TYR A 128 12.43 7.53 -7.03
CA TYR A 128 12.26 6.86 -8.31
C TYR A 128 10.95 7.26 -9.02
N GLU A 129 9.84 7.28 -8.28
CA GLU A 129 8.52 7.59 -8.82
C GLU A 129 8.30 9.09 -9.06
N SER A 130 9.09 9.95 -8.42
CA SER A 130 8.96 11.42 -8.57
C SER A 130 9.73 12.00 -9.75
N ARG A 131 10.47 11.22 -10.53
CA ARG A 131 11.13 11.70 -11.73
C ARG A 131 10.12 12.12 -12.79
N PRO A 132 10.14 13.41 -13.24
CA PRO A 132 9.09 13.96 -14.11
C PRO A 132 8.94 13.24 -15.45
N ASP A 133 10.04 12.74 -15.99
CA ASP A 133 10.10 12.03 -17.27
C ASP A 133 9.43 10.66 -17.23
N GLN A 134 9.40 10.03 -16.06
CA GLN A 134 8.79 8.70 -15.90
C GLN A 134 7.31 8.76 -15.49
N ARG A 135 6.89 9.84 -14.85
CA ARG A 135 5.47 10.05 -14.50
C ARG A 135 4.58 10.07 -15.74
N TYR A 136 5.00 10.77 -16.75
CA TYR A 136 4.20 10.91 -17.98
C TYR A 136 4.15 9.62 -18.79
N ARG A 137 5.23 8.87 -18.82
CA ARG A 137 5.28 7.60 -19.58
C ARG A 137 4.41 6.51 -18.96
N ARG A 138 4.23 6.49 -17.62
CA ARG A 138 3.41 5.48 -16.96
C ARG A 138 1.91 5.79 -17.01
N VAL A 139 1.54 7.05 -16.91
CA VAL A 139 0.13 7.47 -17.02
C VAL A 139 -0.40 7.33 -18.45
N VAL A 140 0.48 7.46 -19.44
CA VAL A 140 0.11 7.35 -20.87
C VAL A 140 0.26 5.93 -21.41
N ALA A 141 1.10 5.08 -20.79
CA ALA A 141 1.32 3.70 -21.22
C ALA A 141 0.42 2.66 -20.53
N GLU A 142 -0.34 3.07 -19.53
CA GLU A 142 -1.37 2.29 -18.84
C GLU A 142 -2.78 2.77 -19.25
#